data_019062f413e5db3d47768d3b31e025a8
#
_entry.id   019062f413e5db3d47768d3b31e025a8
#
_cell.length_a   1.000
_cell.length_b   1.000
_cell.length_c   1.000
_cell.angle_alpha   90.00
_cell.angle_beta   90.00
_cell.angle_gamma   90.00
#
_symmetry.space_group_name_H-M   'P 1'
#
loop_
_entity.id
_entity.type
_entity.pdbx_description
1 polymer ?
#
loop_
_entity_poly.entity_id
_entity_poly.type
_entity_poly.pdbx_seq_one_letter_code
_entity_poly.pdbx_strand_id
1 'polypeptide(L)'
;FFQRKEAKSAWAWLLALNVLPGLGFLMYLLAGTDMHKRKMFKIKGIEEQINDAVRRQEYSVKSRELEQENPDLKDFSDLVFFNLESAGCMISGDNAVEIFTDGNDKFDALIEDIKNAESYIFLQYYIIKDDVLFQRIREALLEKAAQGVEIRILYDAMGCRSVGKHF
;
A
#
# COMPACT_ATOMS: atom_id res chain seq x y z
N PHE A 1 0.03 -18.53 -2.40
CA PHE A 1 -1.02 -17.50 -2.47
C PHE A 1 -2.01 -17.88 -3.56
N PHE A 2 -3.06 -18.60 -3.20
CA PHE A 2 -4.19 -18.88 -4.10
C PHE A 2 -5.02 -17.60 -4.23
N GLN A 3 -4.81 -16.83 -5.31
CA GLN A 3 -5.79 -15.82 -5.70
C GLN A 3 -7.11 -16.55 -6.01
N ARG A 4 -8.14 -16.30 -5.23
CA ARG A 4 -9.52 -16.65 -5.59
C ARG A 4 -9.84 -15.94 -6.91
N LYS A 5 -9.73 -16.67 -8.03
CA LYS A 5 -10.45 -16.26 -9.25
C LYS A 5 -11.89 -16.05 -8.79
N GLU A 6 -12.49 -14.91 -9.13
CA GLU A 6 -13.87 -14.67 -8.80
C GLU A 6 -14.68 -15.90 -9.29
N ALA A 7 -15.29 -16.61 -8.37
CA ALA A 7 -16.01 -17.85 -8.67
C ALA A 7 -17.01 -17.63 -9.80
N LYS A 8 -17.59 -16.43 -9.88
CA LYS A 8 -18.50 -15.98 -10.95
C LYS A 8 -17.89 -16.04 -12.35
N SER A 9 -16.63 -15.62 -12.50
CA SER A 9 -15.92 -15.67 -13.80
C SER A 9 -15.60 -17.10 -14.22
N ALA A 10 -15.20 -17.97 -13.27
CA ALA A 10 -14.96 -19.38 -13.54
C ALA A 10 -16.24 -20.11 -13.97
N TRP A 11 -17.34 -19.88 -13.31
CA TRP A 11 -18.66 -20.45 -13.68
C TRP A 11 -19.15 -19.95 -15.03
N ALA A 12 -18.99 -18.66 -15.35
CA ALA A 12 -19.35 -18.10 -16.64
C ALA A 12 -18.59 -18.78 -17.79
N TRP A 13 -17.26 -19.00 -17.62
CA TRP A 13 -16.45 -19.70 -18.62
C TRP A 13 -16.79 -21.19 -18.74
N LEU A 14 -17.08 -21.88 -17.63
CA LEU A 14 -17.54 -23.28 -17.65
C LEU A 14 -18.87 -23.41 -18.41
N LEU A 15 -19.78 -22.47 -18.21
CA LEU A 15 -21.09 -22.44 -18.90
C LEU A 15 -20.92 -22.16 -20.39
N ALA A 16 -20.09 -21.19 -20.76
CA ALA A 16 -19.77 -20.86 -22.15
C ALA A 16 -19.13 -22.03 -22.91
N LEU A 17 -18.20 -22.75 -22.26
CA LEU A 17 -17.53 -23.92 -22.82
C LEU A 17 -18.46 -25.13 -22.96
N ASN A 18 -19.47 -25.26 -22.11
CA ASN A 18 -20.44 -26.36 -22.17
C ASN A 18 -21.54 -26.12 -23.21
N VAL A 19 -22.01 -24.86 -23.37
CA VAL A 19 -23.10 -24.51 -24.31
C VAL A 19 -22.60 -24.38 -25.76
N LEU A 20 -21.37 -23.85 -25.93
CA LEU A 20 -20.76 -23.63 -27.26
C LEU A 20 -19.27 -24.04 -27.23
N PRO A 21 -18.95 -25.35 -27.23
CA PRO A 21 -17.58 -25.84 -26.94
C PRO A 21 -16.53 -25.29 -27.92
N GLY A 22 -16.82 -25.14 -29.19
CA GLY A 22 -15.87 -24.61 -30.17
C GLY A 22 -15.68 -23.09 -30.07
N LEU A 23 -16.78 -22.35 -30.01
CA LEU A 23 -16.77 -20.87 -29.96
C LEU A 23 -16.34 -20.37 -28.58
N GLY A 24 -16.77 -21.04 -27.51
CA GLY A 24 -16.40 -20.74 -26.14
C GLY A 24 -14.90 -20.94 -25.89
N PHE A 25 -14.29 -21.98 -26.50
CA PHE A 25 -12.85 -22.18 -26.45
C PHE A 25 -12.08 -21.09 -27.19
N LEU A 26 -12.53 -20.68 -28.38
CA LEU A 26 -11.92 -19.60 -29.15
C LEU A 26 -12.01 -18.27 -28.39
N MET A 27 -13.15 -17.95 -27.80
CA MET A 27 -13.33 -16.77 -26.96
C MET A 27 -12.47 -16.81 -25.70
N TYR A 28 -12.29 -17.99 -25.08
CA TYR A 28 -11.40 -18.16 -23.93
C TYR A 28 -9.94 -17.92 -24.30
N LEU A 29 -9.49 -18.39 -25.46
CA LEU A 29 -8.13 -18.13 -25.94
C LEU A 29 -7.89 -16.63 -26.21
N LEU A 30 -8.88 -15.94 -26.77
CA LEU A 30 -8.74 -14.51 -27.12
C LEU A 30 -8.92 -13.59 -25.91
N ALA A 31 -9.84 -13.86 -25.01
CA ALA A 31 -10.19 -12.98 -23.90
C ALA A 31 -9.62 -13.40 -22.53
N GLY A 32 -9.29 -14.70 -22.36
CA GLY A 32 -8.92 -15.27 -21.06
C GLY A 32 -7.45 -15.10 -20.66
N THR A 33 -6.56 -14.76 -21.58
CA THR A 33 -5.11 -14.88 -21.35
C THR A 33 -4.35 -13.57 -21.18
N ASP A 34 -4.82 -12.44 -21.68
CA ASP A 34 -3.96 -11.25 -21.81
C ASP A 34 -3.94 -10.30 -20.60
N MET A 35 -5.03 -10.17 -19.85
CA MET A 35 -5.07 -9.21 -18.74
C MET A 35 -4.27 -9.67 -17.51
N HIS A 36 -4.17 -10.97 -17.28
CA HIS A 36 -3.45 -11.53 -16.12
C HIS A 36 -1.93 -11.49 -16.28
N LYS A 37 -1.44 -11.73 -17.49
CA LYS A 37 0.00 -11.70 -17.80
C LYS A 37 0.58 -10.30 -17.65
N ARG A 38 -0.07 -9.27 -18.17
CA ARG A 38 0.40 -7.88 -18.07
C ARG A 38 0.53 -7.41 -16.62
N LYS A 39 -0.42 -7.78 -15.76
CA LYS A 39 -0.37 -7.45 -14.33
C LYS A 39 0.76 -8.17 -13.61
N MET A 40 1.00 -9.46 -13.92
CA MET A 40 2.12 -10.24 -13.36
C MET A 40 3.48 -9.72 -13.78
N PHE A 41 3.67 -9.33 -15.06
CA PHE A 41 4.92 -8.75 -15.53
C PHE A 41 5.24 -7.40 -14.86
N LYS A 42 4.23 -6.57 -14.62
CA LYS A 42 4.40 -5.30 -13.92
C LYS A 42 4.80 -5.50 -12.45
N ILE A 43 4.20 -6.48 -11.77
CA ILE A 43 4.55 -6.84 -10.39
C ILE A 43 5.98 -7.38 -10.31
N LYS A 44 6.37 -8.30 -11.21
CA LYS A 44 7.73 -8.83 -11.27
C LYS A 44 8.79 -7.75 -11.49
N GLY A 45 8.53 -6.78 -12.38
CA GLY A 45 9.46 -5.67 -12.58
C GLY A 45 9.66 -4.81 -11.33
N ILE A 46 8.60 -4.61 -10.53
CA ILE A 46 8.69 -3.89 -9.24
C ILE A 46 9.45 -4.74 -8.21
N GLU A 47 9.17 -6.04 -8.13
CA GLU A 47 9.88 -6.96 -7.24
C GLU A 47 11.38 -7.02 -7.55
N GLU A 48 11.76 -7.06 -8.83
CA GLU A 48 13.17 -7.02 -9.26
C GLU A 48 13.85 -5.71 -8.84
N GLN A 49 13.20 -4.56 -9.02
CA GLN A 49 13.74 -3.26 -8.60
C GLN A 49 13.93 -3.18 -7.08
N ILE A 50 12.97 -3.69 -6.30
CA ILE A 50 13.07 -3.76 -4.84
C ILE A 50 14.21 -4.68 -4.43
N ASN A 51 14.32 -5.86 -5.02
CA ASN A 51 15.37 -6.82 -4.71
C ASN A 51 16.76 -6.26 -5.05
N ASP A 52 16.90 -5.52 -6.14
CA ASP A 52 18.16 -4.86 -6.49
C ASP A 52 18.52 -3.72 -5.52
N ALA A 53 17.54 -2.99 -5.03
CA ALA A 53 17.75 -1.96 -4.01
C ALA A 53 18.16 -2.58 -2.67
N VAL A 54 17.50 -3.65 -2.25
CA VAL A 54 17.86 -4.43 -1.04
C VAL A 54 19.29 -4.94 -1.14
N ARG A 55 19.69 -5.55 -2.26
CA ARG A 55 21.06 -6.06 -2.46
C ARG A 55 22.12 -4.94 -2.41
N ARG A 56 21.82 -3.79 -2.99
CA ARG A 56 22.75 -2.63 -2.92
C ARG A 56 22.95 -2.17 -1.49
N GLN A 57 21.87 -2.05 -0.73
CA GLN A 57 21.96 -1.65 0.66
C GLN A 57 22.63 -2.73 1.54
N GLU A 58 22.38 -4.02 1.26
CA GLU A 58 23.07 -5.14 1.91
C GLU A 58 24.59 -5.06 1.71
N TYR A 59 25.03 -4.73 0.50
CA TYR A 59 26.44 -4.51 0.22
C TYR A 59 26.99 -3.31 1.02
N SER A 60 26.27 -2.19 1.03
CA SER A 60 26.66 -0.97 1.74
C SER A 60 26.76 -1.16 3.26
N VAL A 61 25.87 -1.99 3.84
CA VAL A 61 25.95 -2.38 5.26
C VAL A 61 27.17 -3.27 5.51
N LYS A 62 27.39 -4.30 4.68
CA LYS A 62 28.52 -5.24 4.83
C LYS A 62 29.89 -4.57 4.61
N SER A 63 29.98 -3.59 3.71
CA SER A 63 31.20 -2.81 3.46
C SER A 63 31.40 -1.69 4.47
N ARG A 64 30.47 -1.45 5.38
CA ARG A 64 30.44 -0.34 6.34
C ARG A 64 30.40 1.06 5.70
N GLU A 65 30.05 1.17 4.45
CA GLU A 65 29.85 2.46 3.77
C GLU A 65 28.73 3.25 4.46
N LEU A 66 27.62 2.58 4.82
CA LEU A 66 26.49 3.19 5.50
C LEU A 66 26.87 3.79 6.87
N GLU A 67 27.76 3.12 7.63
CA GLU A 67 28.28 3.61 8.91
C GLU A 67 29.22 4.83 8.71
N GLN A 68 29.95 4.86 7.59
CA GLN A 68 30.82 6.00 7.26
C GLN A 68 30.03 7.25 6.88
N GLU A 69 28.94 7.05 6.14
CA GLU A 69 28.01 8.12 5.76
C GLU A 69 27.18 8.62 6.96
N ASN A 70 26.80 7.71 7.86
CA ASN A 70 25.99 8.00 9.05
C ASN A 70 26.60 7.37 10.30
N PRO A 71 27.52 8.04 10.98
CA PRO A 71 28.21 7.50 12.16
C PRO A 71 27.29 7.08 13.31
N ASP A 72 26.10 7.71 13.42
CA ASP A 72 25.10 7.39 14.44
C ASP A 72 24.49 6.00 14.25
N LEU A 73 24.60 5.41 13.06
CA LEU A 73 24.13 4.06 12.77
C LEU A 73 25.05 2.96 13.28
N LYS A 74 26.27 3.29 13.73
CA LYS A 74 27.26 2.31 14.17
C LYS A 74 26.75 1.38 15.26
N ASP A 75 26.02 1.93 16.23
CA ASP A 75 25.46 1.16 17.35
C ASP A 75 24.21 0.36 16.95
N PHE A 76 23.66 0.62 15.76
CA PHE A 76 22.44 -0.02 15.23
C PHE A 76 22.69 -0.86 13.99
N SER A 77 23.93 -1.02 13.55
CA SER A 77 24.28 -1.72 12.31
C SER A 77 23.77 -3.17 12.28
N ASP A 78 23.85 -3.88 13.41
CA ASP A 78 23.34 -5.24 13.52
C ASP A 78 21.80 -5.30 13.36
N LEU A 79 21.09 -4.32 13.91
CA LEU A 79 19.65 -4.20 13.77
C LEU A 79 19.24 -3.88 12.33
N VAL A 80 19.96 -2.97 11.69
CA VAL A 80 19.77 -2.63 10.27
C VAL A 80 19.98 -3.87 9.40
N PHE A 81 21.08 -4.58 9.61
CA PHE A 81 21.39 -5.79 8.86
C PHE A 81 20.35 -6.89 9.08
N PHE A 82 19.93 -7.12 10.32
CA PHE A 82 18.89 -8.10 10.64
C PHE A 82 17.56 -7.80 9.93
N ASN A 83 17.10 -6.55 9.96
CA ASN A 83 15.86 -6.16 9.30
C ASN A 83 15.95 -6.29 7.77
N LEU A 84 17.10 -5.92 7.21
CA LEU A 84 17.35 -6.01 5.78
C LEU A 84 17.35 -7.48 5.31
N GLU A 85 18.06 -8.37 6.00
CA GLU A 85 18.21 -9.78 5.62
C GLU A 85 16.94 -10.59 5.89
N SER A 86 16.27 -10.36 7.03
CA SER A 86 15.09 -11.14 7.43
C SER A 86 13.80 -10.73 6.72
N ALA A 87 13.63 -9.46 6.41
CA ALA A 87 12.38 -8.90 5.89
C ALA A 87 12.54 -8.04 4.64
N GLY A 88 13.76 -7.84 4.12
CA GLY A 88 14.02 -6.93 3.01
C GLY A 88 13.68 -5.46 3.36
N CYS A 89 13.66 -5.13 4.65
CA CYS A 89 13.36 -3.78 5.12
C CYS A 89 14.60 -2.90 5.00
N MET A 90 14.59 -2.02 4.01
CA MET A 90 15.66 -1.04 3.81
C MET A 90 15.57 0.07 4.85
N ILE A 91 16.74 0.54 5.31
CA ILE A 91 16.83 1.78 6.08
C ILE A 91 16.72 2.98 5.13
N SER A 92 16.05 4.02 5.56
CA SER A 92 16.01 5.32 4.87
C SER A 92 16.58 6.40 5.77
N GLY A 93 17.32 7.33 5.17
CA GLY A 93 17.80 8.56 5.80
C GLY A 93 16.91 9.76 5.48
N ASP A 94 17.34 10.93 5.90
CA ASP A 94 16.68 12.22 5.60
C ASP A 94 15.21 12.29 6.04
N ASN A 95 14.88 11.61 7.15
CA ASN A 95 13.54 11.61 7.72
C ASN A 95 13.43 12.73 8.77
N ALA A 96 12.36 13.52 8.69
CA ALA A 96 11.91 14.36 9.79
C ALA A 96 10.91 13.60 10.64
N VAL A 97 11.16 13.47 11.94
CA VAL A 97 10.31 12.70 12.86
C VAL A 97 9.82 13.58 13.98
N GLU A 98 8.51 13.63 14.18
CA GLU A 98 7.87 14.28 15.31
C GLU A 98 7.16 13.24 16.15
N ILE A 99 7.32 13.31 17.48
CA ILE A 99 6.74 12.35 18.42
C ILE A 99 5.64 13.04 19.22
N PHE A 100 4.41 12.56 19.07
CA PHE A 100 3.25 13.03 19.83
C PHE A 100 2.98 12.07 20.98
N THR A 101 2.88 12.59 22.20
CA THR A 101 2.52 11.83 23.40
C THR A 101 1.04 11.95 23.74
N ASP A 102 0.32 12.92 23.15
CA ASP A 102 -1.12 13.11 23.26
C ASP A 102 -1.79 12.85 21.88
N GLY A 103 -2.93 12.15 21.93
CA GLY A 103 -3.68 11.83 20.72
C GLY A 103 -4.33 13.04 20.07
N ASN A 104 -4.74 14.05 20.84
CA ASN A 104 -5.35 15.26 20.31
C ASN A 104 -4.32 16.05 19.50
N ASP A 105 -3.12 16.24 20.06
CA ASP A 105 -2.05 16.96 19.38
C ASP A 105 -1.69 16.28 18.04
N LYS A 106 -1.59 14.94 18.06
CA LYS A 106 -1.33 14.14 16.85
C LYS A 106 -2.41 14.33 15.79
N PHE A 107 -3.69 14.34 16.18
CA PHE A 107 -4.78 14.49 15.22
C PHE A 107 -4.99 15.94 14.77
N ASP A 108 -4.67 16.91 15.61
CA ASP A 108 -4.65 18.30 15.20
C ASP A 108 -3.57 18.59 14.15
N ALA A 109 -2.36 18.03 14.34
CA ALA A 109 -1.30 18.06 13.34
C ALA A 109 -1.71 17.35 12.04
N LEU A 110 -2.33 16.16 12.12
CA LEU A 110 -2.83 15.46 10.96
C LEU A 110 -3.86 16.28 10.15
N ILE A 111 -4.78 16.96 10.83
CA ILE A 111 -5.78 17.80 10.18
C ILE A 111 -5.11 18.98 9.48
N GLU A 112 -4.08 19.56 10.08
CA GLU A 112 -3.29 20.62 9.46
C GLU A 112 -2.54 20.13 8.22
N ASP A 113 -1.92 18.96 8.28
CA ASP A 113 -1.28 18.34 7.12
C ASP A 113 -2.28 18.06 5.99
N ILE A 114 -3.48 17.58 6.33
CA ILE A 114 -4.56 17.40 5.35
C ILE A 114 -4.91 18.72 4.67
N LYS A 115 -5.07 19.82 5.43
CA LYS A 115 -5.38 21.13 4.89
C LYS A 115 -4.28 21.70 3.99
N ASN A 116 -3.03 21.34 4.25
CA ASN A 116 -1.87 21.81 3.48
C ASN A 116 -1.55 20.90 2.27
N ALA A 117 -2.20 19.76 2.13
CA ALA A 117 -1.97 18.86 1.01
C ALA A 117 -2.38 19.48 -0.34
N GLU A 118 -1.51 19.39 -1.35
CA GLU A 118 -1.73 20.00 -2.66
C GLU A 118 -2.09 18.98 -3.76
N SER A 119 -1.58 17.76 -3.67
CA SER A 119 -1.68 16.77 -4.76
C SER A 119 -2.48 15.54 -4.40
N TYR A 120 -2.14 14.86 -3.30
CA TYR A 120 -2.80 13.64 -2.88
C TYR A 120 -2.75 13.42 -1.37
N ILE A 121 -3.72 12.66 -0.85
CA ILE A 121 -3.81 12.22 0.54
C ILE A 121 -4.12 10.73 0.55
N PHE A 122 -3.21 9.91 1.12
CA PHE A 122 -3.40 8.47 1.30
C PHE A 122 -3.45 8.15 2.79
N LEU A 123 -4.62 7.72 3.26
CA LEU A 123 -4.85 7.34 4.65
C LEU A 123 -5.01 5.83 4.78
N GLN A 124 -4.37 5.25 5.79
CA GLN A 124 -4.54 3.83 6.13
C GLN A 124 -4.84 3.69 7.62
N TYR A 125 -5.99 3.11 7.93
CA TYR A 125 -6.41 2.81 9.30
C TYR A 125 -7.00 1.41 9.41
N TYR A 126 -6.67 0.70 10.48
CA TYR A 126 -7.30 -0.57 10.78
C TYR A 126 -8.74 -0.37 11.27
N ILE A 127 -8.95 0.61 12.17
CA ILE A 127 -10.27 0.93 12.71
C ILE A 127 -10.59 2.40 12.45
N ILE A 128 -11.73 2.65 11.85
CA ILE A 128 -12.35 3.98 11.78
C ILE A 128 -13.68 3.90 12.53
N LYS A 129 -13.95 4.89 13.37
CA LYS A 129 -15.24 5.06 14.07
C LYS A 129 -15.86 6.35 13.61
N ASP A 130 -17.18 6.36 13.46
CA ASP A 130 -17.94 7.57 13.18
C ASP A 130 -18.16 8.33 14.50
N ASP A 131 -17.11 9.01 14.94
CA ASP A 131 -17.06 9.85 16.12
C ASP A 131 -16.68 11.30 15.77
N VAL A 132 -16.68 12.16 16.80
CA VAL A 132 -16.38 13.59 16.62
C VAL A 132 -15.01 13.82 15.98
N LEU A 133 -14.03 13.00 16.33
CA LEU A 133 -12.67 13.11 15.77
C LEU A 133 -12.67 12.80 14.27
N PHE A 134 -13.31 11.70 13.89
CA PHE A 134 -13.34 11.32 12.48
C PHE A 134 -14.17 12.31 11.64
N GLN A 135 -15.23 12.90 12.20
CA GLN A 135 -15.99 13.94 11.52
C GLN A 135 -15.12 15.16 11.18
N ARG A 136 -14.25 15.61 12.09
CA ARG A 136 -13.28 16.69 11.83
C ARG A 136 -12.31 16.34 10.70
N ILE A 137 -11.78 15.10 10.69
CA ILE A 137 -10.91 14.60 9.61
C ILE A 137 -11.67 14.56 8.29
N ARG A 138 -12.89 14.01 8.30
CA ARG A 138 -13.75 13.91 7.12
C ARG A 138 -14.07 15.27 6.50
N GLU A 139 -14.37 16.28 7.32
CA GLU A 139 -14.61 17.64 6.84
C GLU A 139 -13.39 18.20 6.10
N ALA A 140 -12.19 18.09 6.68
CA ALA A 140 -10.95 18.50 6.03
C ALA A 140 -10.68 17.74 4.72
N LEU A 141 -10.94 16.42 4.68
CA LEU A 141 -10.81 15.62 3.47
C LEU A 141 -11.80 16.03 2.38
N LEU A 142 -13.06 16.28 2.74
CA LEU A 142 -14.08 16.73 1.77
C LEU A 142 -13.74 18.09 1.18
N GLU A 143 -13.23 19.02 1.99
CA GLU A 143 -12.74 20.32 1.51
C GLU A 143 -11.62 20.14 0.48
N LYS A 144 -10.65 19.29 0.76
CA LYS A 144 -9.52 19.02 -0.17
C LYS A 144 -9.96 18.27 -1.42
N ALA A 145 -10.91 17.34 -1.30
CA ALA A 145 -11.51 16.69 -2.46
C ALA A 145 -12.20 17.69 -3.41
N ALA A 146 -12.91 18.67 -2.84
CA ALA A 146 -13.55 19.75 -3.63
C ALA A 146 -12.52 20.65 -4.35
N GLN A 147 -11.29 20.73 -3.83
CA GLN A 147 -10.16 21.44 -4.46
C GLN A 147 -9.42 20.58 -5.52
N GLY A 148 -9.82 19.32 -5.71
CA GLY A 148 -9.23 18.42 -6.70
C GLY A 148 -8.06 17.58 -6.20
N VAL A 149 -7.79 17.56 -4.90
CA VAL A 149 -6.78 16.69 -4.29
C VAL A 149 -7.24 15.24 -4.34
N GLU A 150 -6.36 14.32 -4.79
CA GLU A 150 -6.65 12.89 -4.85
C GLU A 150 -6.68 12.29 -3.45
N ILE A 151 -7.80 11.68 -3.05
CA ILE A 151 -7.95 11.06 -1.72
C ILE A 151 -8.16 9.57 -1.86
N ARG A 152 -7.34 8.78 -1.15
CA ARG A 152 -7.52 7.34 -1.02
C ARG A 152 -7.49 6.93 0.45
N ILE A 153 -8.50 6.17 0.86
CA ILE A 153 -8.60 5.66 2.23
C ILE A 153 -8.61 4.14 2.17
N LEU A 154 -7.63 3.51 2.84
CA LEU A 154 -7.58 2.07 3.03
C LEU A 154 -7.96 1.74 4.47
N TYR A 155 -8.96 0.90 4.65
CA TYR A 155 -9.41 0.47 5.97
C TYR A 155 -9.83 -1.00 5.99
N ASP A 156 -9.84 -1.61 7.17
CA ASP A 156 -10.27 -2.99 7.34
C ASP A 156 -11.79 -3.09 7.50
N ALA A 157 -12.41 -4.01 6.75
CA ALA A 157 -13.86 -4.18 6.76
C ALA A 157 -14.41 -4.71 8.09
N MET A 158 -13.61 -5.45 8.86
CA MET A 158 -14.00 -5.94 10.18
C MET A 158 -13.83 -4.87 11.26
N GLY A 159 -12.74 -4.11 11.19
CA GLY A 159 -12.46 -3.00 12.09
C GLY A 159 -13.44 -1.84 11.96
N CYS A 160 -14.04 -1.67 10.78
CA CYS A 160 -14.94 -0.56 10.45
C CYS A 160 -16.42 -0.96 10.35
N ARG A 161 -16.85 -2.04 11.01
CA ARG A 161 -18.25 -2.53 10.97
C ARG A 161 -19.29 -1.53 11.50
N SER A 162 -18.89 -0.63 12.39
CA SER A 162 -19.76 0.40 12.95
C SER A 162 -19.98 1.58 12.01
N VAL A 163 -19.19 1.67 10.95
CA VAL A 163 -19.30 2.74 9.97
C VAL A 163 -20.42 2.42 9.00
N GLY A 164 -21.37 3.33 8.84
CA GLY A 164 -22.54 3.12 7.99
C GLY A 164 -22.18 3.04 6.50
N LYS A 165 -23.11 2.53 5.67
CA LYS A 165 -22.91 2.40 4.21
C LYS A 165 -22.74 3.73 3.46
N HIS A 166 -22.95 4.85 4.11
CA HIS A 166 -22.84 6.22 3.57
C HIS A 166 -21.66 6.98 4.16
N PHE A 167 -20.65 6.26 4.57
CA PHE A 167 -19.37 6.75 5.03
C PHE A 167 -18.57 7.43 3.91
#